data_f59e37ac07eaafa89ca5c484e2df6741
#
_entry.id   f59e37ac07eaafa89ca5c484e2df6741
#
_cell.length_a   1.000
_cell.length_b   1.000
_cell.length_c   1.000
_cell.angle_alpha   90.00
_cell.angle_beta   90.00
_cell.angle_gamma   90.00
#
_symmetry.space_group_name_H-M   'P 1'
#
loop_
_entity.id
_entity.type
_entity.pdbx_description
1 polymer ?
#
loop_
_entity_poly.entity_id
_entity_poly.type
_entity_poly.pdbx_seq_one_letter_code
_entity_poly.pdbx_strand_id
1 'polypeptide(L)'
;RRFRSAWQAAKNDPEANLGRIDHLQRCFNPPGALAENQQPWATVLTCSDSRVSPAWVFDTTPGELFVIRSAGNTAFTEAVASIEYSVSVLNTPLVMVMGHSGCGAVQAAMNEASLTPSLEQLVAPIRQQVVGTSSLAEAVKRNALGTAEQLLQQSDTLRQAKADGAMKLVVSYFDLASGAVSLI
;
A
#
# COMPACT_ATOMS: atom_id res chain seq x y z
N ARG A 1 -10.66 -12.35 3.50
CA ARG A 1 -12.00 -12.87 3.15
C ARG A 1 -13.12 -12.09 3.84
N ARG A 2 -13.01 -11.79 5.16
CA ARG A 2 -14.03 -11.05 5.94
C ARG A 2 -14.26 -9.63 5.41
N PHE A 3 -13.18 -8.87 5.13
CA PHE A 3 -13.28 -7.54 4.53
C PHE A 3 -14.03 -7.57 3.18
N ARG A 4 -13.67 -8.52 2.29
CA ARG A 4 -14.32 -8.64 0.98
C ARG A 4 -15.82 -8.95 1.11
N SER A 5 -16.20 -9.82 2.04
CA SER A 5 -17.61 -10.12 2.31
C SER A 5 -18.34 -8.91 2.88
N ALA A 6 -17.76 -8.17 3.82
CA ALA A 6 -18.32 -6.94 4.37
C ALA A 6 -18.43 -5.84 3.30
N TRP A 7 -17.43 -5.71 2.41
CA TRP A 7 -17.43 -4.76 1.31
C TRP A 7 -18.57 -5.06 0.31
N GLN A 8 -18.76 -6.33 -0.06
CA GLN A 8 -19.85 -6.73 -0.96
C GLN A 8 -21.22 -6.55 -0.30
N ALA A 9 -21.36 -6.86 0.99
CA ALA A 9 -22.60 -6.64 1.74
C ALA A 9 -22.95 -5.13 1.81
N ALA A 10 -21.99 -4.28 2.17
CA ALA A 10 -22.18 -2.83 2.24
C ALA A 10 -22.51 -2.19 0.89
N LYS A 11 -22.11 -2.78 -0.23
CA LYS A 11 -22.46 -2.31 -1.57
C LYS A 11 -23.95 -2.55 -1.88
N ASN A 12 -24.51 -3.64 -1.34
CA ASN A 12 -25.90 -4.04 -1.59
C ASN A 12 -26.88 -3.53 -0.51
N ASP A 13 -26.37 -3.20 0.68
CA ASP A 13 -27.14 -2.68 1.81
C ASP A 13 -26.32 -1.65 2.59
N PRO A 14 -26.61 -0.36 2.43
CA PRO A 14 -25.92 0.71 3.17
C PRO A 14 -26.07 0.63 4.70
N GLU A 15 -27.09 -0.03 5.22
CA GLU A 15 -27.32 -0.22 6.66
C GLU A 15 -26.49 -1.39 7.23
N ALA A 16 -25.95 -2.27 6.40
CA ALA A 16 -25.05 -3.35 6.80
C ALA A 16 -23.69 -2.85 7.38
N ASN A 17 -23.55 -1.55 7.66
CA ASN A 17 -22.44 -0.96 8.41
C ASN A 17 -22.30 -1.48 9.86
N LEU A 18 -23.27 -2.22 10.37
CA LEU A 18 -23.18 -2.86 11.69
C LEU A 18 -22.01 -3.86 11.79
N GLY A 19 -21.61 -4.51 10.68
CA GLY A 19 -20.43 -5.35 10.63
C GLY A 19 -19.10 -4.62 10.84
N ARG A 20 -19.06 -3.27 10.66
CA ARG A 20 -17.87 -2.46 10.96
C ARG A 20 -17.59 -2.36 12.46
N ILE A 21 -18.63 -2.27 13.27
CA ILE A 21 -18.50 -2.17 14.73
C ILE A 21 -17.99 -3.49 15.30
N ASP A 22 -18.51 -4.62 14.83
CA ASP A 22 -18.09 -5.96 15.28
C ASP A 22 -16.61 -6.23 14.88
N HIS A 23 -16.19 -5.81 13.66
CA HIS A 23 -14.79 -5.90 13.27
C HIS A 23 -13.89 -5.01 14.13
N LEU A 24 -14.27 -3.76 14.38
CA LEU A 24 -13.52 -2.86 15.26
C LEU A 24 -13.38 -3.43 16.67
N GLN A 25 -14.42 -4.03 17.24
CA GLN A 25 -14.35 -4.67 18.57
C GLN A 25 -13.36 -5.84 18.62
N ARG A 26 -13.25 -6.61 17.54
CA ARG A 26 -12.29 -7.72 17.43
C ARG A 26 -10.85 -7.28 17.18
N CYS A 27 -10.66 -6.05 16.68
CA CYS A 27 -9.34 -5.48 16.42
C CYS A 27 -8.68 -4.85 17.66
N PHE A 28 -9.38 -4.78 18.78
CA PHE A 28 -8.80 -4.26 20.02
C PHE A 28 -8.01 -5.35 20.76
N ASN A 29 -6.69 -5.33 20.59
CA ASN A 29 -5.82 -6.00 21.55
C ASN A 29 -5.98 -5.34 22.93
N PRO A 30 -5.86 -6.10 24.03
CA PRO A 30 -5.89 -5.51 25.36
C PRO A 30 -4.90 -4.35 25.48
N PRO A 31 -5.26 -3.26 26.18
CA PRO A 31 -4.32 -2.17 26.44
C PRO A 31 -3.01 -2.73 27.01
N GLY A 32 -1.87 -2.33 26.44
CA GLY A 32 -0.54 -2.77 26.86
C GLY A 32 0.03 -4.01 26.16
N ALA A 33 -0.79 -4.83 25.49
CA ALA A 33 -0.29 -6.04 24.80
C ALA A 33 0.77 -5.77 23.71
N LEU A 34 0.74 -4.57 23.10
CA LEU A 34 1.67 -4.14 22.06
C LEU A 34 2.59 -2.98 22.51
N ALA A 35 2.60 -2.64 23.80
CA ALA A 35 3.30 -1.45 24.29
C ALA A 35 4.84 -1.59 24.20
N GLU A 36 5.37 -2.80 24.37
CA GLU A 36 6.81 -3.02 24.46
C GLU A 36 7.48 -3.21 23.08
N ASN A 37 6.79 -3.85 22.14
CA ASN A 37 7.37 -4.12 20.81
C ASN A 37 6.29 -4.33 19.74
N GLN A 38 6.74 -4.34 18.48
CA GLN A 38 5.93 -4.68 17.32
C GLN A 38 6.63 -5.78 16.49
N GLN A 39 5.85 -6.67 15.91
CA GLN A 39 6.35 -7.77 15.06
C GLN A 39 5.46 -7.90 13.81
N PRO A 40 5.52 -6.92 12.91
CA PRO A 40 4.71 -6.97 11.69
C PRO A 40 5.18 -8.12 10.79
N TRP A 41 4.23 -8.90 10.27
CA TRP A 41 4.56 -9.95 9.30
C TRP A 41 4.70 -9.41 7.87
N ALA A 42 4.23 -8.21 7.60
CA ALA A 42 4.40 -7.54 6.31
C ALA A 42 4.50 -6.02 6.44
N THR A 43 5.28 -5.43 5.53
CA THR A 43 5.30 -3.99 5.27
C THR A 43 4.49 -3.71 4.01
N VAL A 44 3.60 -2.73 4.06
CA VAL A 44 2.77 -2.33 2.93
C VAL A 44 3.01 -0.86 2.59
N LEU A 45 3.61 -0.61 1.42
CA LEU A 45 3.66 0.73 0.81
C LEU A 45 2.44 0.89 -0.12
N THR A 46 1.57 1.84 0.19
CA THR A 46 0.34 2.05 -0.59
C THR A 46 -0.06 3.53 -0.66
N CYS A 47 -1.15 3.80 -1.39
CA CYS A 47 -1.67 5.15 -1.54
C CYS A 47 -2.30 5.67 -0.23
N SER A 48 -2.20 7.00 -0.04
CA SER A 48 -2.92 7.74 1.01
C SER A 48 -4.43 7.87 0.77
N ASP A 49 -4.95 7.34 -0.34
CA ASP A 49 -6.38 7.37 -0.68
C ASP A 49 -7.23 6.86 0.49
N SER A 50 -8.23 7.65 0.91
CA SER A 50 -9.07 7.35 2.08
C SER A 50 -9.88 6.05 1.95
N ARG A 51 -10.07 5.57 0.73
CA ARG A 51 -10.78 4.31 0.41
C ARG A 51 -9.86 3.09 0.53
N VAL A 52 -8.56 3.30 0.71
CA VAL A 52 -7.55 2.23 0.79
C VAL A 52 -7.03 2.17 2.23
N SER A 53 -7.46 1.17 2.99
CA SER A 53 -6.98 0.91 4.34
C SER A 53 -6.38 -0.50 4.39
N PRO A 54 -5.04 -0.63 4.45
CA PRO A 54 -4.39 -1.94 4.45
C PRO A 54 -4.90 -2.88 5.54
N ALA A 55 -5.12 -2.38 6.75
CA ALA A 55 -5.66 -3.20 7.84
C ALA A 55 -7.02 -3.80 7.50
N TRP A 56 -7.90 -3.06 6.84
CA TRP A 56 -9.19 -3.57 6.39
C TRP A 56 -9.07 -4.51 5.20
N VAL A 57 -8.21 -4.16 4.24
CA VAL A 57 -7.99 -4.96 3.00
C VAL A 57 -7.47 -6.34 3.34
N PHE A 58 -6.55 -6.45 4.30
CA PHE A 58 -5.91 -7.70 4.69
C PHE A 58 -6.51 -8.36 5.94
N ASP A 59 -7.55 -7.74 6.53
CA ASP A 59 -8.24 -8.27 7.72
C ASP A 59 -7.27 -8.47 8.89
N THR A 60 -6.44 -7.44 9.15
CA THR A 60 -5.38 -7.45 10.16
C THR A 60 -5.73 -6.60 11.37
N THR A 61 -5.09 -6.90 12.50
CA THR A 61 -5.18 -6.17 13.76
C THR A 61 -3.99 -5.23 13.96
N PRO A 62 -4.03 -4.29 14.91
CA PRO A 62 -2.87 -3.47 15.26
C PRO A 62 -1.63 -4.31 15.57
N GLY A 63 -0.47 -3.90 15.05
CA GLY A 63 0.82 -4.59 15.22
C GLY A 63 1.16 -5.61 14.12
N GLU A 64 0.20 -6.03 13.29
CA GLU A 64 0.41 -7.04 12.26
C GLU A 64 1.02 -6.50 10.96
N LEU A 65 0.74 -5.24 10.61
CA LEU A 65 1.29 -4.60 9.42
C LEU A 65 2.10 -3.37 9.78
N PHE A 66 3.22 -3.18 9.09
CA PHE A 66 3.95 -1.92 9.05
C PHE A 66 3.51 -1.17 7.78
N VAL A 67 2.82 -0.04 7.95
CA VAL A 67 2.13 0.62 6.82
C VAL A 67 2.77 1.97 6.53
N ILE A 68 3.23 2.15 5.27
CA ILE A 68 3.70 3.42 4.73
C ILE A 68 2.72 3.89 3.67
N ARG A 69 2.37 5.18 3.69
CA ARG A 69 1.38 5.75 2.77
C ARG A 69 1.87 7.05 2.16
N SER A 70 1.76 7.14 0.84
CA SER A 70 1.94 8.39 0.08
C SER A 70 0.93 8.43 -1.06
N ALA A 71 0.54 9.60 -1.55
CA ALA A 71 -0.32 9.66 -2.72
C ALA A 71 0.39 8.98 -3.91
N GLY A 72 -0.28 7.99 -4.52
CA GLY A 72 0.30 7.19 -5.62
C GLY A 72 1.36 6.18 -5.20
N ASN A 73 1.43 5.79 -3.94
CA ASN A 73 2.38 4.76 -3.42
C ASN A 73 3.85 4.98 -3.82
N THR A 74 4.31 6.23 -3.84
CA THR A 74 5.67 6.63 -4.29
C THR A 74 6.77 6.23 -3.30
N ALA A 75 7.96 5.86 -3.84
CA ALA A 75 9.16 5.54 -3.07
C ALA A 75 9.98 6.80 -2.74
N PHE A 76 9.43 7.69 -1.92
CA PHE A 76 10.16 8.86 -1.41
C PHE A 76 11.14 8.47 -0.29
N THR A 77 12.10 9.34 0.04
CA THR A 77 13.21 9.03 0.97
C THR A 77 12.74 8.45 2.30
N GLU A 78 11.72 9.05 2.92
CA GLU A 78 11.19 8.59 4.21
C GLU A 78 10.47 7.25 4.10
N ALA A 79 9.86 6.95 2.93
CA ALA A 79 9.27 5.63 2.69
C ALA A 79 10.37 4.56 2.59
N VAL A 80 11.45 4.84 1.84
CA VAL A 80 12.59 3.92 1.72
C VAL A 80 13.20 3.66 3.11
N ALA A 81 13.51 4.70 3.87
CA ALA A 81 14.08 4.58 5.22
C ALA A 81 13.16 3.80 6.17
N SER A 82 11.84 4.02 6.09
CA SER A 82 10.86 3.30 6.91
C SER A 82 10.80 1.81 6.53
N ILE A 83 10.92 1.48 5.24
CA ILE A 83 10.96 0.08 4.78
C ILE A 83 12.29 -0.58 5.21
N GLU A 84 13.42 0.11 5.10
CA GLU A 84 14.70 -0.38 5.62
C GLU A 84 14.61 -0.69 7.11
N TYR A 85 14.03 0.21 7.91
CA TYR A 85 13.80 -0.03 9.33
C TYR A 85 12.96 -1.29 9.56
N SER A 86 11.85 -1.46 8.85
CA SER A 86 10.99 -2.63 9.01
C SER A 86 11.70 -3.94 8.66
N VAL A 87 12.54 -3.94 7.62
CA VAL A 87 13.26 -5.12 7.17
C VAL A 87 14.46 -5.42 8.07
N SER A 88 15.27 -4.39 8.40
CA SER A 88 16.55 -4.61 9.09
C SER A 88 16.41 -4.66 10.62
N VAL A 89 15.47 -3.92 11.20
CA VAL A 89 15.30 -3.82 12.65
C VAL A 89 14.16 -4.71 13.14
N LEU A 90 13.02 -4.70 12.43
CA LEU A 90 11.86 -5.51 12.82
C LEU A 90 11.87 -6.91 12.16
N ASN A 91 12.81 -7.19 11.25
CA ASN A 91 12.93 -8.45 10.54
C ASN A 91 11.64 -8.82 9.77
N THR A 92 10.96 -7.84 9.19
CA THR A 92 9.71 -8.05 8.44
C THR A 92 10.03 -8.80 7.14
N PRO A 93 9.50 -10.02 6.92
CA PRO A 93 9.92 -10.88 5.81
C PRO A 93 9.25 -10.56 4.47
N LEU A 94 8.23 -9.71 4.47
CA LEU A 94 7.45 -9.37 3.28
C LEU A 94 7.29 -7.86 3.13
N VAL A 95 7.68 -7.34 1.97
CA VAL A 95 7.38 -5.96 1.54
C VAL A 95 6.42 -6.04 0.35
N MET A 96 5.31 -5.32 0.44
CA MET A 96 4.31 -5.23 -0.60
C MET A 96 4.16 -3.78 -1.07
N VAL A 97 4.29 -3.55 -2.37
CA VAL A 97 3.85 -2.30 -3.00
C VAL A 97 2.46 -2.52 -3.57
N MET A 98 1.48 -1.74 -3.09
CA MET A 98 0.09 -1.92 -3.48
C MET A 98 -0.46 -0.67 -4.16
N GLY A 99 -0.71 -0.76 -5.47
CA GLY A 99 -1.52 0.18 -6.22
C GLY A 99 -3.01 -0.10 -6.07
N HIS A 100 -3.88 0.86 -6.46
CA HIS A 100 -5.33 0.65 -6.40
C HIS A 100 -6.06 1.27 -7.58
N SER A 101 -7.21 0.72 -7.94
CA SER A 101 -8.05 1.27 -9.01
C SER A 101 -8.50 2.70 -8.70
N GLY A 102 -8.57 3.56 -9.73
CA GLY A 102 -9.02 4.94 -9.58
C GLY A 102 -8.09 5.83 -8.76
N CYS A 103 -6.78 5.59 -8.79
CA CYS A 103 -5.79 6.39 -8.05
C CYS A 103 -5.69 7.80 -8.63
N GLY A 104 -6.06 8.83 -7.83
CA GLY A 104 -6.04 10.22 -8.26
C GLY A 104 -4.64 10.76 -8.58
N ALA A 105 -3.61 10.35 -7.85
CA ALA A 105 -2.24 10.77 -8.13
C ALA A 105 -1.71 10.21 -9.46
N VAL A 106 -2.03 8.96 -9.78
CA VAL A 106 -1.69 8.35 -11.08
C VAL A 106 -2.47 9.04 -12.21
N GLN A 107 -3.75 9.32 -11.98
CA GLN A 107 -4.56 10.08 -12.95
C GLN A 107 -3.99 11.47 -13.20
N ALA A 108 -3.56 12.17 -12.14
CA ALA A 108 -2.90 13.49 -12.28
C ALA A 108 -1.57 13.38 -13.05
N ALA A 109 -0.82 12.28 -12.88
CA ALA A 109 0.40 12.03 -13.63
C ALA A 109 0.17 11.81 -15.14
N MET A 110 -0.97 11.22 -15.51
CA MET A 110 -1.37 11.02 -16.90
C MET A 110 -1.87 12.29 -17.58
N ASN A 111 -2.31 13.27 -16.79
CA ASN A 111 -2.85 14.54 -17.29
C ASN A 111 -1.77 15.64 -17.31
N GLU A 112 -1.87 16.56 -18.24
CA GLU A 112 -0.98 17.73 -18.35
C GLU A 112 -1.45 18.92 -17.48
N ALA A 113 -2.27 18.69 -16.48
CA ALA A 113 -2.78 19.75 -15.62
C ALA A 113 -1.65 20.41 -14.81
N SER A 114 -1.72 21.74 -14.68
CA SER A 114 -0.80 22.47 -13.81
C SER A 114 -1.03 22.11 -12.36
N LEU A 115 0.03 21.69 -11.68
CA LEU A 115 0.03 21.29 -10.28
C LEU A 115 0.78 22.31 -9.42
N THR A 116 0.53 22.31 -8.12
CA THR A 116 1.37 23.06 -7.19
C THR A 116 2.78 22.48 -7.15
N PRO A 117 3.83 23.24 -6.78
CA PRO A 117 5.20 22.71 -6.73
C PRO A 117 5.36 21.43 -5.94
N SER A 118 4.68 21.31 -4.78
CA SER A 118 4.74 20.09 -3.96
C SER A 118 4.04 18.90 -4.60
N LEU A 119 2.90 19.13 -5.27
CA LEU A 119 2.21 18.08 -6.02
C LEU A 119 3.02 17.65 -7.25
N GLU A 120 3.71 18.59 -7.92
CA GLU A 120 4.58 18.27 -9.03
C GLU A 120 5.74 17.37 -8.61
N GLN A 121 6.40 17.67 -7.49
CA GLN A 121 7.45 16.81 -6.94
C GLN A 121 6.96 15.39 -6.64
N LEU A 122 5.74 15.26 -6.12
CA LEU A 122 5.13 13.97 -5.82
C LEU A 122 4.75 13.21 -7.09
N VAL A 123 4.26 13.89 -8.12
CA VAL A 123 3.72 13.29 -9.35
C VAL A 123 4.81 13.02 -10.38
N ALA A 124 5.91 13.78 -10.38
CA ALA A 124 7.00 13.63 -11.36
C ALA A 124 7.55 12.19 -11.49
N PRO A 125 7.87 11.47 -10.41
CA PRO A 125 8.30 10.08 -10.52
C PRO A 125 7.21 9.15 -11.08
N ILE A 126 5.93 9.43 -10.80
CA ILE A 126 4.82 8.66 -11.34
C ILE A 126 4.72 8.87 -12.85
N ARG A 127 4.87 10.12 -13.34
CA ARG A 127 4.83 10.41 -14.79
C ARG A 127 5.85 9.59 -15.57
N GLN A 128 7.05 9.43 -15.04
CA GLN A 128 8.09 8.61 -15.68
C GLN A 128 7.66 7.16 -15.85
N GLN A 129 6.93 6.61 -14.88
CA GLN A 129 6.47 5.22 -14.90
C GLN A 129 5.29 4.97 -15.84
N VAL A 130 4.43 5.98 -16.04
CA VAL A 130 3.17 5.79 -16.77
C VAL A 130 3.21 6.20 -18.25
N VAL A 131 4.35 6.60 -18.75
CA VAL A 131 4.54 6.98 -20.16
C VAL A 131 4.07 5.85 -21.08
N GLY A 132 3.19 6.19 -22.04
CA GLY A 132 2.70 5.25 -23.05
C GLY A 132 1.66 4.24 -22.55
N THR A 133 1.12 4.42 -21.33
CA THR A 133 -0.01 3.60 -20.86
C THR A 133 -1.31 4.05 -21.54
N SER A 134 -2.17 3.09 -21.87
CA SER A 134 -3.44 3.32 -22.57
C SER A 134 -4.63 3.51 -21.63
N SER A 135 -4.51 3.10 -20.36
CA SER A 135 -5.58 3.16 -19.37
C SER A 135 -5.06 3.46 -17.96
N LEU A 136 -5.92 4.04 -17.12
CA LEU A 136 -5.59 4.30 -15.71
C LEU A 136 -5.25 3.01 -14.96
N ALA A 137 -5.92 1.90 -15.26
CA ALA A 137 -5.64 0.61 -14.60
C ALA A 137 -4.23 0.10 -14.96
N GLU A 138 -3.82 0.23 -16.21
CA GLU A 138 -2.47 -0.10 -16.65
C GLU A 138 -1.43 0.85 -16.00
N ALA A 139 -1.70 2.14 -15.99
CA ALA A 139 -0.83 3.14 -15.39
C ALA A 139 -0.59 2.89 -13.90
N VAL A 140 -1.64 2.55 -13.14
CA VAL A 140 -1.53 2.19 -11.71
C VAL A 140 -0.65 0.96 -11.52
N LYS A 141 -0.83 -0.08 -12.32
CA LYS A 141 -0.02 -1.31 -12.22
C LYS A 141 1.45 -1.00 -12.55
N ARG A 142 1.70 -0.25 -13.61
CA ARG A 142 3.04 0.16 -14.02
C ARG A 142 3.73 1.02 -12.97
N ASN A 143 3.00 1.97 -12.39
CA ASN A 143 3.51 2.79 -11.29
C ASN A 143 3.88 1.93 -10.07
N ALA A 144 3.06 0.97 -9.68
CA ALA A 144 3.36 0.08 -8.56
C ALA A 144 4.60 -0.79 -8.80
N LEU A 145 4.76 -1.33 -10.03
CA LEU A 145 5.96 -2.07 -10.44
C LEU A 145 7.21 -1.17 -10.42
N GLY A 146 7.13 0.03 -11.02
CA GLY A 146 8.23 0.97 -11.02
C GLY A 146 8.60 1.46 -9.62
N THR A 147 7.63 1.64 -8.73
CA THR A 147 7.90 1.95 -7.32
C THR A 147 8.69 0.83 -6.64
N ALA A 148 8.33 -0.43 -6.88
CA ALA A 148 9.08 -1.58 -6.33
C ALA A 148 10.53 -1.63 -6.85
N GLU A 149 10.74 -1.33 -8.13
CA GLU A 149 12.09 -1.21 -8.71
C GLU A 149 12.87 -0.06 -8.09
N GLN A 150 12.24 1.12 -7.90
CA GLN A 150 12.86 2.28 -7.27
C GLN A 150 13.30 1.99 -5.83
N LEU A 151 12.51 1.25 -5.04
CA LEU A 151 12.92 0.82 -3.69
C LEU A 151 14.24 0.06 -3.72
N LEU A 152 14.40 -0.87 -4.65
CA LEU A 152 15.64 -1.63 -4.80
C LEU A 152 16.79 -0.80 -5.37
N GLN A 153 16.51 0.19 -6.23
CA GLN A 153 17.53 1.09 -6.78
C GLN A 153 18.07 2.05 -5.71
N GLN A 154 17.21 2.52 -4.81
CA GLN A 154 17.56 3.52 -3.80
C GLN A 154 18.15 2.90 -2.52
N SER A 155 18.02 1.57 -2.31
CA SER A 155 18.44 0.91 -1.07
C SER A 155 19.26 -0.35 -1.32
N ASP A 156 20.53 -0.28 -0.97
CA ASP A 156 21.43 -1.43 -0.95
C ASP A 156 20.97 -2.47 0.10
N THR A 157 20.48 -1.99 1.22
CA THR A 157 19.96 -2.81 2.31
C THR A 157 18.80 -3.70 1.83
N LEU A 158 17.84 -3.13 1.12
CA LEU A 158 16.69 -3.89 0.59
C LEU A 158 17.10 -4.83 -0.53
N ARG A 159 18.06 -4.41 -1.39
CA ARG A 159 18.62 -5.30 -2.41
C ARG A 159 19.28 -6.54 -1.79
N GLN A 160 20.11 -6.32 -0.77
CA GLN A 160 20.81 -7.40 -0.08
C GLN A 160 19.82 -8.33 0.63
N ALA A 161 18.88 -7.79 1.41
CA ALA A 161 17.87 -8.59 2.11
C ALA A 161 17.04 -9.45 1.14
N LYS A 162 16.71 -8.93 -0.05
CA LYS A 162 16.03 -9.69 -1.09
C LYS A 162 16.94 -10.78 -1.68
N ALA A 163 18.22 -10.48 -1.95
CA ALA A 163 19.18 -11.45 -2.50
C ALA A 163 19.43 -12.61 -1.53
N ASP A 164 19.51 -12.34 -0.24
CA ASP A 164 19.71 -13.32 0.83
C ASP A 164 18.44 -14.13 1.16
N GLY A 165 17.32 -13.79 0.56
CA GLY A 165 16.03 -14.42 0.85
C GLY A 165 15.42 -14.03 2.21
N ALA A 166 15.98 -13.06 2.90
CA ALA A 166 15.47 -12.54 4.17
C ALA A 166 14.17 -11.73 3.99
N MET A 167 13.97 -11.15 2.79
CA MET A 167 12.80 -10.38 2.45
C MET A 167 12.27 -10.74 1.05
N LYS A 168 10.95 -10.87 0.92
CA LYS A 168 10.25 -10.94 -0.38
C LYS A 168 9.64 -9.59 -0.70
N LEU A 169 9.87 -9.11 -1.93
CA LEU A 169 9.19 -7.93 -2.47
C LEU A 169 8.13 -8.40 -3.47
N VAL A 170 6.88 -8.00 -3.22
CA VAL A 170 5.74 -8.30 -4.08
C VAL A 170 5.01 -7.03 -4.49
N VAL A 171 4.40 -7.07 -5.66
CA VAL A 171 3.59 -5.97 -6.18
C VAL A 171 2.15 -6.43 -6.35
N SER A 172 1.21 -5.58 -5.94
CA SER A 172 -0.21 -5.92 -5.98
C SER A 172 -1.07 -4.76 -6.46
N TYR A 173 -2.26 -5.12 -6.92
CA TYR A 173 -3.30 -4.20 -7.34
C TYR A 173 -4.58 -4.46 -6.54
N PHE A 174 -5.08 -3.43 -5.88
CA PHE A 174 -6.34 -3.47 -5.14
C PHE A 174 -7.45 -2.85 -5.97
N ASP A 175 -8.47 -3.63 -6.27
CA ASP A 175 -9.66 -3.19 -6.98
C ASP A 175 -10.71 -2.69 -5.98
N LEU A 176 -11.00 -1.40 -6.01
CA LEU A 176 -11.99 -0.75 -5.12
C LEU A 176 -13.42 -1.25 -5.36
N ALA A 177 -13.75 -1.67 -6.57
CA ALA A 177 -15.12 -2.09 -6.88
C ALA A 177 -15.44 -3.48 -6.34
N SER A 178 -14.47 -4.40 -6.37
CA SER A 178 -14.65 -5.79 -5.92
C SER A 178 -14.07 -6.07 -4.54
N GLY A 179 -13.21 -5.16 -4.00
CA GLY A 179 -12.43 -5.41 -2.78
C GLY A 179 -11.37 -6.51 -2.94
N ALA A 180 -10.99 -6.84 -4.18
CA ALA A 180 -10.01 -7.89 -4.45
C ALA A 180 -8.60 -7.33 -4.55
N VAL A 181 -7.62 -8.07 -4.03
CA VAL A 181 -6.19 -7.84 -4.24
C VAL A 181 -5.66 -8.93 -5.14
N SER A 182 -4.94 -8.56 -6.19
CA SER A 182 -4.23 -9.46 -7.09
C SER A 182 -2.74 -9.12 -7.13
N LEU A 183 -1.88 -10.12 -7.14
CA LEU A 183 -0.45 -9.94 -7.46
C LEU A 183 -0.30 -9.62 -8.95
N ILE A 184 0.69 -8.79 -9.28
CA ILE A 184 0.97 -8.36 -10.65
C ILE A 184 2.47 -8.46 -10.96
#